data_48568fe6c151772921d1496613076aa5
#
_entry.id   48568fe6c151772921d1496613076aa5
#
_cell.length_a   1.000
_cell.length_b   1.000
_cell.length_c   1.000
_cell.angle_alpha   90.00
_cell.angle_beta   90.00
_cell.angle_gamma   90.00
#
_symmetry.space_group_name_H-M   'P 1'
#
loop_
_entity.id
_entity.type
_entity.pdbx_description
1 polymer ?
#
loop_
_entity_poly.entity_id
_entity_poly.type
_entity_poly.pdbx_seq_one_letter_code
_entity_poly.pdbx_strand_id
1 'polypeptide(L)'
;MSLTLTPMATLYSGKVGLSRLFAVTTVIFLFVFSVSFGLWWAVGRSAGAEGVASSLIANSEVRAGVAEKLVDQVTSDAGADVKKVVDEKRAELIQAVSNALADPSIKEEALKIVDQVYAFYTGETKDANIDVKVLIEPILKSMSTVDPAFKVDKVDTNSIKPIQLDETTSKPDISGIKSLLAIVVFGSFLILVLSIFGVAKYSRTKNSFVGVIGWEFTVIGILLLAIFFGGTAASQSAASAANDPLVTSAVPVVAQTFLGMFRLSGVLLLIVGLIGIVTWARTRKAPQ
;
A
#
# COMPACT_ATOMS: atom_id res chain seq x y z
N MET A 1 14.17 27.89 -62.97
CA MET A 1 14.94 26.80 -62.38
C MET A 1 14.51 26.70 -60.93
N SER A 2 13.46 25.90 -60.67
CA SER A 2 12.83 25.77 -59.34
C SER A 2 13.46 24.57 -58.65
N LEU A 3 14.31 24.81 -57.68
CA LEU A 3 14.94 23.80 -56.85
C LEU A 3 13.88 23.23 -55.87
N THR A 4 13.48 22.01 -56.13
CA THR A 4 12.62 21.21 -55.25
C THR A 4 13.36 20.90 -53.94
N LEU A 5 13.17 21.73 -52.92
CA LEU A 5 13.64 21.51 -51.53
C LEU A 5 12.71 20.61 -50.66
N THR A 6 11.79 19.89 -51.31
CA THR A 6 10.70 19.20 -50.66
C THR A 6 11.03 17.82 -50.02
N PRO A 7 12.03 16.99 -50.42
CA PRO A 7 12.18 15.66 -49.82
C PRO A 7 12.91 15.63 -48.47
N MET A 8 13.79 16.62 -48.17
CA MET A 8 14.53 16.59 -46.90
C MET A 8 13.70 17.05 -45.70
N ALA A 9 12.79 17.99 -45.89
CA ALA A 9 11.93 18.49 -44.81
C ALA A 9 10.91 17.43 -44.33
N THR A 10 10.40 16.60 -45.25
CA THR A 10 9.45 15.53 -44.93
C THR A 10 10.12 14.36 -44.20
N LEU A 11 11.37 14.02 -44.52
CA LEU A 11 12.12 12.97 -43.79
C LEU A 11 12.49 13.41 -42.38
N TYR A 12 12.79 14.67 -42.15
CA TYR A 12 13.05 15.21 -40.81
C TYR A 12 11.78 15.36 -39.99
N SER A 13 10.66 15.74 -40.60
CA SER A 13 9.37 15.83 -39.88
C SER A 13 8.87 14.46 -39.42
N GLY A 14 9.09 13.40 -40.20
CA GLY A 14 8.74 12.04 -39.80
C GLY A 14 9.53 11.53 -38.61
N LYS A 15 10.82 11.80 -38.52
CA LYS A 15 11.65 11.41 -37.36
C LYS A 15 11.27 12.19 -36.11
N VAL A 16 10.97 13.47 -36.19
CA VAL A 16 10.50 14.26 -35.04
C VAL A 16 9.14 13.81 -34.56
N GLY A 17 8.24 13.46 -35.46
CA GLY A 17 6.92 12.88 -35.10
C GLY A 17 7.05 11.57 -34.34
N LEU A 18 7.91 10.65 -34.84
CA LEU A 18 8.16 9.37 -34.15
C LEU A 18 8.79 9.56 -32.77
N SER A 19 9.78 10.45 -32.63
CA SER A 19 10.39 10.73 -31.32
C SER A 19 9.35 11.26 -30.32
N ARG A 20 8.43 12.14 -30.75
CA ARG A 20 7.34 12.64 -29.91
C ARG A 20 6.34 11.54 -29.56
N LEU A 21 5.99 10.68 -30.52
CA LEU A 21 5.11 9.55 -30.27
C LEU A 21 5.70 8.64 -29.19
N PHE A 22 6.98 8.25 -29.32
CA PHE A 22 7.65 7.43 -28.32
C PHE A 22 7.76 8.14 -26.97
N ALA A 23 7.98 9.45 -26.93
CA ALA A 23 8.00 10.25 -25.72
C ALA A 23 6.63 10.18 -24.99
N VAL A 24 5.53 10.43 -25.70
CA VAL A 24 4.18 10.32 -25.13
C VAL A 24 3.91 8.90 -24.62
N THR A 25 4.29 7.88 -25.39
CA THR A 25 4.16 6.48 -25.00
C THR A 25 4.96 6.18 -23.73
N THR A 26 6.18 6.71 -23.61
CA THR A 26 7.01 6.57 -22.41
C THR A 26 6.32 7.15 -21.18
N VAL A 27 5.76 8.36 -21.27
CA VAL A 27 5.03 9.00 -20.15
C VAL A 27 3.85 8.13 -19.71
N ILE A 28 3.02 7.70 -20.67
CA ILE A 28 1.82 6.88 -20.36
C ILE A 28 2.24 5.58 -19.69
N PHE A 29 3.18 4.84 -20.29
CA PHE A 29 3.56 3.52 -19.76
C PHE A 29 4.44 3.61 -18.51
N LEU A 30 5.20 4.67 -18.30
CA LEU A 30 5.89 4.93 -17.04
C LEU A 30 4.89 5.17 -15.91
N PHE A 31 3.81 5.91 -16.17
CA PHE A 31 2.74 6.12 -15.22
C PHE A 31 1.99 4.82 -14.92
N VAL A 32 1.52 4.11 -15.95
CA VAL A 32 0.82 2.83 -15.79
C VAL A 32 1.67 1.81 -15.05
N PHE A 33 2.95 1.68 -15.42
CA PHE A 33 3.90 0.81 -14.72
C PHE A 33 4.05 1.20 -13.26
N SER A 34 4.27 2.48 -12.96
CA SER A 34 4.50 2.93 -11.57
C SER A 34 3.28 2.70 -10.68
N VAL A 35 2.08 2.95 -11.20
CA VAL A 35 0.83 2.73 -10.46
C VAL A 35 0.56 1.23 -10.28
N SER A 36 0.61 0.46 -11.36
CA SER A 36 0.35 -0.99 -11.28
C SER A 36 1.42 -1.74 -10.50
N PHE A 37 2.69 -1.33 -10.57
CA PHE A 37 3.76 -1.89 -9.76
C PHE A 37 3.55 -1.61 -8.28
N GLY A 38 3.17 -0.38 -7.91
CA GLY A 38 2.84 -0.01 -6.54
C GLY A 38 1.68 -0.84 -5.99
N LEU A 39 0.62 -1.02 -6.76
CA LEU A 39 -0.53 -1.85 -6.39
C LEU A 39 -0.14 -3.34 -6.30
N TRP A 40 0.60 -3.84 -7.28
CA TRP A 40 1.07 -5.24 -7.28
C TRP A 40 1.99 -5.52 -6.10
N TRP A 41 2.88 -4.58 -5.75
CA TRP A 41 3.75 -4.70 -4.58
C TRP A 41 2.94 -4.74 -3.28
N ALA A 42 1.93 -3.89 -3.15
CA ALA A 42 1.12 -3.75 -1.94
C ALA A 42 0.12 -4.91 -1.75
N VAL A 43 -0.51 -5.38 -2.83
CA VAL A 43 -1.59 -6.39 -2.77
C VAL A 43 -1.12 -7.76 -3.25
N GLY A 44 -0.17 -7.80 -4.14
CA GLY A 44 0.31 -9.03 -4.79
C GLY A 44 1.29 -9.87 -3.96
N ARG A 45 1.70 -9.40 -2.78
CA ARG A 45 2.70 -10.07 -1.92
C ARG A 45 2.26 -10.07 -0.46
N SER A 46 2.52 -11.16 0.27
CA SER A 46 2.24 -11.25 1.71
C SER A 46 2.92 -10.12 2.49
N ALA A 47 4.17 -9.78 2.13
CA ALA A 47 4.90 -8.66 2.72
C ALA A 47 4.15 -7.30 2.64
N GLY A 48 3.27 -7.11 1.66
CA GLY A 48 2.39 -5.93 1.59
C GLY A 48 1.31 -5.97 2.67
N ALA A 49 0.63 -7.11 2.82
CA ALA A 49 -0.38 -7.31 3.85
C ALA A 49 0.21 -7.24 5.26
N GLU A 50 1.37 -7.88 5.48
CA GLU A 50 2.12 -7.80 6.74
C GLU A 50 2.56 -6.37 7.05
N GLY A 51 2.99 -5.60 6.05
CA GLY A 51 3.37 -4.19 6.18
C GLY A 51 2.19 -3.33 6.66
N VAL A 52 1.00 -3.54 6.10
CA VAL A 52 -0.24 -2.89 6.54
C VAL A 52 -0.58 -3.29 7.97
N ALA A 53 -0.62 -4.59 8.27
CA ALA A 53 -0.92 -5.10 9.60
C ALA A 53 0.09 -4.59 10.66
N SER A 54 1.39 -4.63 10.33
CA SER A 54 2.45 -4.08 11.20
C SER A 54 2.25 -2.59 11.47
N SER A 55 1.85 -1.81 10.45
CA SER A 55 1.59 -0.38 10.59
C SER A 55 0.36 -0.09 11.45
N LEU A 56 -0.70 -0.89 11.30
CA LEU A 56 -1.90 -0.81 12.13
C LEU A 56 -1.58 -1.12 13.59
N ILE A 57 -0.86 -2.22 13.86
CA ILE A 57 -0.47 -2.61 15.22
C ILE A 57 0.52 -1.60 15.83
N ALA A 58 1.38 -0.97 15.05
CA ALA A 58 2.31 0.05 15.54
C ALA A 58 1.60 1.36 15.93
N ASN A 59 0.44 1.65 15.34
CA ASN A 59 -0.30 2.89 15.60
C ASN A 59 -1.08 2.80 16.92
N SER A 60 -0.81 3.73 17.86
CA SER A 60 -1.43 3.72 19.19
C SER A 60 -2.94 3.99 19.17
N GLU A 61 -3.42 4.81 18.24
CA GLU A 61 -4.85 5.14 18.12
C GLU A 61 -5.63 3.93 17.57
N VAL A 62 -5.04 3.21 16.60
CA VAL A 62 -5.64 1.96 16.09
C VAL A 62 -5.68 0.92 17.20
N ARG A 63 -4.60 0.73 17.96
CA ARG A 63 -4.60 -0.21 19.08
C ARG A 63 -5.65 0.16 20.13
N ALA A 64 -5.80 1.45 20.45
CA ALA A 64 -6.83 1.92 21.39
C ALA A 64 -8.24 1.62 20.86
N GLY A 65 -8.51 1.88 19.58
CA GLY A 65 -9.80 1.56 18.96
C GLY A 65 -10.10 0.05 18.93
N VAL A 66 -9.09 -0.79 18.64
CA VAL A 66 -9.23 -2.25 18.72
C VAL A 66 -9.47 -2.69 20.17
N ALA A 67 -8.72 -2.12 21.13
CA ALA A 67 -8.89 -2.42 22.54
C ALA A 67 -10.30 -2.06 23.05
N GLU A 68 -10.83 -0.93 22.63
CA GLU A 68 -12.19 -0.50 22.93
C GLU A 68 -13.23 -1.50 22.42
N LYS A 69 -13.14 -1.92 21.16
CA LYS A 69 -14.03 -2.94 20.57
C LYS A 69 -13.93 -4.29 21.30
N LEU A 70 -12.71 -4.71 21.66
CA LEU A 70 -12.52 -5.95 22.42
C LEU A 70 -13.12 -5.86 23.81
N VAL A 71 -12.95 -4.76 24.54
CA VAL A 71 -13.57 -4.54 25.85
C VAL A 71 -15.08 -4.52 25.72
N ASP A 72 -15.64 -3.86 24.70
CA ASP A 72 -17.09 -3.84 24.44
C ASP A 72 -17.64 -5.25 24.14
N GLN A 73 -16.93 -6.03 23.33
CA GLN A 73 -17.34 -7.40 23.01
C GLN A 73 -17.35 -8.29 24.26
N VAL A 74 -16.29 -8.23 25.06
CA VAL A 74 -16.22 -8.97 26.33
C VAL A 74 -17.35 -8.55 27.28
N THR A 75 -17.70 -7.26 27.26
CA THR A 75 -18.79 -6.75 28.12
C THR A 75 -20.15 -7.17 27.63
N SER A 76 -20.40 -7.25 26.33
CA SER A 76 -21.71 -7.64 25.77
C SER A 76 -22.12 -9.03 26.20
N ASP A 77 -21.17 -9.95 26.26
CA ASP A 77 -21.37 -11.36 26.52
C ASP A 77 -21.20 -11.73 28.02
N ALA A 78 -20.78 -10.76 28.85
CA ALA A 78 -20.44 -10.98 30.25
C ALA A 78 -21.63 -10.85 31.18
N GLY A 79 -21.53 -11.53 32.36
CA GLY A 79 -22.48 -11.39 33.47
C GLY A 79 -22.44 -9.99 34.10
N ALA A 80 -23.47 -9.70 34.94
CA ALA A 80 -23.64 -8.38 35.55
C ALA A 80 -22.42 -7.89 36.35
N ASP A 81 -21.72 -8.80 37.03
CA ASP A 81 -20.53 -8.46 37.84
C ASP A 81 -19.37 -7.98 36.99
N VAL A 82 -19.13 -8.62 35.82
CA VAL A 82 -18.09 -8.21 34.91
C VAL A 82 -18.44 -6.87 34.25
N LYS A 83 -19.71 -6.66 33.88
CA LYS A 83 -20.19 -5.39 33.35
C LYS A 83 -19.89 -4.22 34.28
N LYS A 84 -20.19 -4.41 35.59
CA LYS A 84 -19.89 -3.38 36.59
C LYS A 84 -18.40 -3.05 36.66
N VAL A 85 -17.52 -4.05 36.64
CA VAL A 85 -16.07 -3.85 36.65
C VAL A 85 -15.62 -3.12 35.40
N VAL A 86 -16.18 -3.47 34.21
CA VAL A 86 -15.84 -2.77 32.96
C VAL A 86 -16.29 -1.33 33.02
N ASP A 87 -17.50 -1.03 33.53
CA ASP A 87 -17.99 0.35 33.64
C ASP A 87 -17.11 1.19 34.56
N GLU A 88 -16.64 0.62 35.68
CA GLU A 88 -15.79 1.29 36.66
C GLU A 88 -14.33 1.48 36.18
N LYS A 89 -13.78 0.50 35.43
CA LYS A 89 -12.36 0.45 35.04
C LYS A 89 -12.13 0.48 33.53
N ARG A 90 -13.10 0.93 32.74
CA ARG A 90 -13.07 0.89 31.28
C ARG A 90 -11.78 1.45 30.68
N ALA A 91 -11.36 2.64 31.12
CA ALA A 91 -10.17 3.30 30.60
C ALA A 91 -8.89 2.49 30.91
N GLU A 92 -8.78 1.92 32.10
CA GLU A 92 -7.63 1.10 32.51
C GLU A 92 -7.57 -0.21 31.71
N LEU A 93 -8.74 -0.85 31.47
CA LEU A 93 -8.85 -2.05 30.65
C LEU A 93 -8.47 -1.79 29.19
N ILE A 94 -8.97 -0.71 28.58
CA ILE A 94 -8.59 -0.31 27.23
C ILE A 94 -7.07 -0.10 27.14
N GLN A 95 -6.49 0.59 28.13
CA GLN A 95 -5.03 0.83 28.16
C GLN A 95 -4.25 -0.48 28.31
N ALA A 96 -4.70 -1.39 29.17
CA ALA A 96 -4.06 -2.69 29.36
C ALA A 96 -4.09 -3.54 28.09
N VAL A 97 -5.25 -3.60 27.41
CA VAL A 97 -5.39 -4.31 26.11
C VAL A 97 -4.54 -3.64 25.04
N SER A 98 -4.56 -2.31 24.94
CA SER A 98 -3.74 -1.56 23.98
C SER A 98 -2.24 -1.81 24.18
N ASN A 99 -1.78 -1.90 25.43
CA ASN A 99 -0.40 -2.23 25.76
C ASN A 99 -0.07 -3.69 25.41
N ALA A 100 -0.99 -4.63 25.67
CA ALA A 100 -0.83 -6.03 25.28
C ALA A 100 -0.68 -6.14 23.74
N LEU A 101 -1.52 -5.46 22.97
CA LEU A 101 -1.42 -5.43 21.50
C LEU A 101 -0.10 -4.81 20.99
N ALA A 102 0.60 -4.02 21.81
CA ALA A 102 1.92 -3.49 21.48
C ALA A 102 3.06 -4.48 21.73
N ASP A 103 2.79 -5.61 22.42
CA ASP A 103 3.81 -6.61 22.73
C ASP A 103 4.34 -7.25 21.45
N PRO A 104 5.68 -7.34 21.27
CA PRO A 104 6.29 -7.95 20.09
C PRO A 104 5.82 -9.37 19.80
N SER A 105 5.55 -10.18 20.85
CA SER A 105 5.08 -11.58 20.70
C SER A 105 3.67 -11.62 20.11
N ILE A 106 2.77 -10.75 20.57
CA ILE A 106 1.40 -10.66 20.04
C ILE A 106 1.43 -10.13 18.60
N LYS A 107 2.30 -9.15 18.31
CA LYS A 107 2.50 -8.65 16.96
C LYS A 107 2.97 -9.77 16.01
N GLU A 108 3.92 -10.58 16.42
CA GLU A 108 4.42 -11.71 15.61
C GLU A 108 3.31 -12.72 15.31
N GLU A 109 2.52 -13.11 16.32
CA GLU A 109 1.40 -14.02 16.10
C GLU A 109 0.30 -13.41 15.23
N ALA A 110 -0.01 -12.13 15.41
CA ALA A 110 -0.95 -11.42 14.54
C ALA A 110 -0.48 -11.39 13.07
N LEU A 111 0.80 -11.20 12.82
CA LEU A 111 1.37 -11.24 11.46
C LEU A 111 1.30 -12.64 10.85
N LYS A 112 1.51 -13.71 11.62
CA LYS A 112 1.31 -15.10 11.16
C LYS A 112 -0.14 -15.35 10.74
N ILE A 113 -1.10 -14.83 11.52
CA ILE A 113 -2.52 -14.91 11.15
C ILE A 113 -2.79 -14.15 9.84
N VAL A 114 -2.25 -12.95 9.68
CA VAL A 114 -2.38 -12.17 8.44
C VAL A 114 -1.82 -12.93 7.25
N ASP A 115 -0.68 -13.59 7.40
CA ASP A 115 -0.08 -14.39 6.32
C ASP A 115 -0.96 -15.59 5.95
N GLN A 116 -1.51 -16.32 6.92
CA GLN A 116 -2.46 -17.41 6.67
C GLN A 116 -3.72 -16.93 5.96
N VAL A 117 -4.30 -15.81 6.38
CA VAL A 117 -5.47 -15.19 5.75
C VAL A 117 -5.14 -14.75 4.32
N TYR A 118 -3.97 -14.14 4.14
CA TYR A 118 -3.51 -13.72 2.82
C TYR A 118 -3.33 -14.91 1.89
N ALA A 119 -2.64 -15.97 2.33
CA ALA A 119 -2.43 -17.19 1.55
C ALA A 119 -3.74 -17.85 1.11
N PHE A 120 -4.75 -17.84 2.00
CA PHE A 120 -6.09 -18.33 1.67
C PHE A 120 -6.77 -17.46 0.60
N TYR A 121 -6.82 -16.14 0.79
CA TYR A 121 -7.49 -15.23 -0.14
C TYR A 121 -6.77 -15.10 -1.49
N THR A 122 -5.47 -15.32 -1.55
CA THR A 122 -4.71 -15.35 -2.80
C THR A 122 -4.73 -16.71 -3.50
N GLY A 123 -5.35 -17.72 -2.87
CA GLY A 123 -5.43 -19.08 -3.43
C GLY A 123 -4.12 -19.87 -3.32
N GLU A 124 -3.17 -19.45 -2.49
CA GLU A 124 -1.95 -20.19 -2.19
C GLU A 124 -2.24 -21.42 -1.32
N THR A 125 -3.31 -21.32 -0.48
CA THR A 125 -3.88 -22.43 0.28
C THR A 125 -5.38 -22.57 -0.02
N LYS A 126 -5.92 -23.78 0.09
CA LYS A 126 -7.35 -24.03 -0.10
C LYS A 126 -8.15 -23.84 1.18
N ASP A 127 -7.49 -23.97 2.31
CA ASP A 127 -8.04 -23.85 3.66
C ASP A 127 -7.06 -23.10 4.56
N ALA A 128 -7.57 -22.46 5.59
CA ALA A 128 -6.79 -21.89 6.68
C ALA A 128 -7.51 -22.11 8.01
N ASN A 129 -6.76 -22.53 9.01
CA ASN A 129 -7.25 -22.75 10.37
C ASN A 129 -6.58 -21.74 11.29
N ILE A 130 -7.30 -20.67 11.62
CA ILE A 130 -6.79 -19.53 12.37
C ILE A 130 -7.08 -19.73 13.84
N ASP A 131 -6.03 -20.04 14.61
CA ASP A 131 -6.13 -20.12 16.06
C ASP A 131 -6.00 -18.72 16.69
N VAL A 132 -7.14 -18.14 17.04
CA VAL A 132 -7.19 -16.81 17.67
C VAL A 132 -6.87 -16.86 19.18
N LYS A 133 -6.77 -18.04 19.81
CA LYS A 133 -6.43 -18.17 21.24
C LYS A 133 -5.08 -17.56 21.55
N VAL A 134 -4.11 -17.74 20.65
CA VAL A 134 -2.75 -17.19 20.79
C VAL A 134 -2.72 -15.66 20.98
N LEU A 135 -3.75 -14.96 20.52
CA LEU A 135 -3.91 -13.52 20.75
C LEU A 135 -4.75 -13.23 22.00
N ILE A 136 -5.77 -14.03 22.26
CA ILE A 136 -6.75 -13.77 23.33
C ILE A 136 -6.16 -14.00 24.72
N GLU A 137 -5.40 -15.08 24.92
CA GLU A 137 -4.83 -15.41 26.22
C GLU A 137 -3.90 -14.31 26.78
N PRO A 138 -2.95 -13.73 26.01
CA PRO A 138 -2.13 -12.62 26.51
C PRO A 138 -2.97 -11.36 26.80
N ILE A 139 -4.01 -11.11 26.01
CA ILE A 139 -4.94 -9.98 26.24
C ILE A 139 -5.68 -10.15 27.55
N LEU A 140 -6.28 -11.32 27.80
CA LEU A 140 -6.95 -11.63 29.06
C LEU A 140 -6.00 -11.56 30.25
N LYS A 141 -4.76 -12.04 30.08
CA LYS A 141 -3.72 -11.91 31.10
C LYS A 141 -3.44 -10.45 31.42
N SER A 142 -3.36 -9.58 30.41
CA SER A 142 -3.19 -8.15 30.63
C SER A 142 -4.41 -7.51 31.32
N MET A 143 -5.64 -7.86 30.94
CA MET A 143 -6.85 -7.41 31.60
C MET A 143 -6.91 -7.89 33.07
N SER A 144 -6.43 -9.09 33.36
CA SER A 144 -6.40 -9.64 34.72
C SER A 144 -5.44 -8.90 35.67
N THR A 145 -4.50 -8.11 35.14
CA THR A 145 -3.67 -7.21 35.97
C THR A 145 -4.46 -6.01 36.49
N VAL A 146 -5.51 -5.60 35.77
CA VAL A 146 -6.40 -4.50 36.14
C VAL A 146 -7.46 -5.01 37.11
N ASP A 147 -8.07 -6.18 36.81
CA ASP A 147 -9.06 -6.79 37.69
C ASP A 147 -9.03 -8.32 37.60
N PRO A 148 -9.02 -9.03 38.79
CA PRO A 148 -9.05 -10.48 38.84
C PRO A 148 -10.29 -11.16 38.24
N ALA A 149 -11.34 -10.41 37.91
CA ALA A 149 -12.52 -10.95 37.23
C ALA A 149 -12.16 -11.45 35.79
N PHE A 150 -11.10 -10.94 35.19
CA PHE A 150 -10.61 -11.32 33.85
C PHE A 150 -9.52 -12.40 33.87
N LYS A 151 -9.38 -13.15 34.99
CA LYS A 151 -8.42 -14.26 34.99
C LYS A 151 -8.78 -15.28 33.92
N VAL A 152 -7.76 -15.78 33.20
CA VAL A 152 -7.90 -16.78 32.14
C VAL A 152 -8.70 -18.02 32.61
N ASP A 153 -8.50 -18.43 33.86
CA ASP A 153 -9.21 -19.58 34.46
C ASP A 153 -10.74 -19.36 34.61
N LYS A 154 -11.21 -18.13 34.57
CA LYS A 154 -12.64 -17.75 34.66
C LYS A 154 -13.29 -17.53 33.29
N VAL A 155 -12.50 -17.40 32.25
CA VAL A 155 -12.96 -17.26 30.86
C VAL A 155 -12.76 -18.61 30.18
N ASP A 156 -13.84 -19.21 29.68
CA ASP A 156 -13.75 -20.47 28.95
C ASP A 156 -13.10 -20.25 27.56
N THR A 157 -11.77 -20.18 27.56
CA THR A 157 -11.00 -20.08 26.32
C THR A 157 -11.10 -21.34 25.45
N ASN A 158 -11.56 -22.47 25.99
CA ASN A 158 -11.76 -23.72 25.25
C ASN A 158 -13.01 -23.66 24.35
N SER A 159 -13.95 -22.80 24.68
CA SER A 159 -15.13 -22.55 23.85
C SER A 159 -14.78 -21.74 22.56
N ILE A 160 -13.63 -21.06 22.54
CA ILE A 160 -13.14 -20.30 21.40
C ILE A 160 -12.65 -21.27 20.33
N LYS A 161 -13.43 -21.43 19.30
CA LYS A 161 -13.08 -22.30 18.16
C LYS A 161 -12.17 -21.55 17.20
N PRO A 162 -11.18 -22.23 16.60
CA PRO A 162 -10.43 -21.67 15.50
C PRO A 162 -11.37 -21.23 14.37
N ILE A 163 -11.04 -20.14 13.72
CA ILE A 163 -11.77 -19.67 12.54
C ILE A 163 -11.31 -20.53 11.36
N GLN A 164 -12.23 -21.32 10.82
CA GLN A 164 -11.96 -22.14 9.63
C GLN A 164 -12.37 -21.36 8.38
N LEU A 165 -11.40 -21.12 7.52
CA LEU A 165 -11.62 -20.60 6.19
C LEU A 165 -11.45 -21.75 5.20
N ASP A 166 -12.46 -22.05 4.42
CA ASP A 166 -12.50 -23.16 3.47
C ASP A 166 -13.10 -22.72 2.11
N GLU A 167 -13.28 -23.64 1.19
CA GLU A 167 -13.83 -23.37 -0.12
C GLU A 167 -15.28 -22.85 -0.09
N THR A 168 -16.00 -23.04 1.02
CA THR A 168 -17.37 -22.53 1.22
C THR A 168 -17.39 -21.08 1.67
N THR A 169 -16.24 -20.58 2.16
CA THR A 169 -16.09 -19.18 2.58
C THR A 169 -16.12 -18.26 1.36
N SER A 170 -17.08 -17.35 1.32
CA SER A 170 -17.15 -16.34 0.26
C SER A 170 -15.88 -15.49 0.25
N LYS A 171 -15.11 -15.54 -0.84
CA LYS A 171 -13.89 -14.79 -0.99
C LYS A 171 -13.90 -13.96 -2.28
N PRO A 172 -13.36 -12.72 -2.24
CA PRO A 172 -13.11 -11.98 -3.47
C PRO A 172 -12.03 -12.70 -4.28
N ASP A 173 -12.10 -12.61 -5.61
CA ASP A 173 -11.08 -13.19 -6.50
C ASP A 173 -9.80 -12.35 -6.52
N ILE A 174 -9.05 -12.43 -5.41
CA ILE A 174 -7.75 -11.73 -5.28
C ILE A 174 -6.70 -12.39 -6.17
N SER A 175 -6.82 -13.70 -6.44
CA SER A 175 -5.88 -14.40 -7.31
C SER A 175 -5.97 -13.92 -8.77
N GLY A 176 -7.17 -13.67 -9.26
CA GLY A 176 -7.40 -13.05 -10.56
C GLY A 176 -6.87 -11.62 -10.64
N ILE A 177 -7.09 -10.83 -9.60
CA ILE A 177 -6.55 -9.46 -9.50
C ILE A 177 -5.01 -9.48 -9.48
N LYS A 178 -4.39 -10.36 -8.68
CA LYS A 178 -2.92 -10.53 -8.61
C LYS A 178 -2.33 -10.87 -9.98
N SER A 179 -2.95 -11.82 -10.69
CA SER A 179 -2.51 -12.24 -12.01
C SER A 179 -2.66 -11.13 -13.06
N LEU A 180 -3.77 -10.43 -13.04
CA LEU A 180 -4.02 -9.29 -13.94
C LEU A 180 -3.03 -8.15 -13.68
N LEU A 181 -2.78 -7.80 -12.42
CA LEU A 181 -1.77 -6.80 -12.06
C LEU A 181 -0.38 -7.21 -12.54
N ALA A 182 0.01 -8.48 -12.39
CA ALA A 182 1.29 -8.97 -12.89
C ALA A 182 1.42 -8.79 -14.41
N ILE A 183 0.38 -9.15 -15.18
CA ILE A 183 0.36 -8.95 -16.65
C ILE A 183 0.50 -7.47 -17.01
N VAL A 184 -0.22 -6.58 -16.31
CA VAL A 184 -0.13 -5.14 -16.55
C VAL A 184 1.25 -4.59 -16.21
N VAL A 185 1.85 -5.02 -15.10
CA VAL A 185 3.21 -4.63 -14.70
C VAL A 185 4.24 -5.05 -15.74
N PHE A 186 4.28 -6.34 -16.12
CA PHE A 186 5.25 -6.84 -17.09
C PHE A 186 5.01 -6.27 -18.49
N GLY A 187 3.75 -6.18 -18.93
CA GLY A 187 3.38 -5.61 -20.22
C GLY A 187 3.75 -4.12 -20.33
N SER A 188 3.41 -3.34 -19.32
CA SER A 188 3.76 -1.91 -19.27
C SER A 188 5.26 -1.68 -19.20
N PHE A 189 6.00 -2.51 -18.43
CA PHE A 189 7.46 -2.45 -18.38
C PHE A 189 8.10 -2.72 -19.74
N LEU A 190 7.65 -3.75 -20.47
CA LEU A 190 8.16 -4.06 -21.78
C LEU A 190 7.95 -2.90 -22.78
N ILE A 191 6.72 -2.35 -22.80
CA ILE A 191 6.40 -1.23 -23.68
C ILE A 191 7.20 0.02 -23.28
N LEU A 192 7.38 0.27 -21.99
CA LEU A 192 8.20 1.36 -21.46
C LEU A 192 9.64 1.26 -21.96
N VAL A 193 10.27 0.08 -21.83
CA VAL A 193 11.65 -0.15 -22.32
C VAL A 193 11.74 0.09 -23.82
N LEU A 194 10.83 -0.47 -24.61
CA LEU A 194 10.80 -0.27 -26.05
C LEU A 194 10.60 1.20 -26.44
N SER A 195 9.75 1.93 -25.67
CA SER A 195 9.52 3.36 -25.91
C SER A 195 10.75 4.19 -25.61
N ILE A 196 11.47 3.93 -24.52
CA ILE A 196 12.74 4.61 -24.18
C ILE A 196 13.77 4.37 -25.28
N PHE A 197 13.89 3.13 -25.79
CA PHE A 197 14.74 2.84 -26.94
C PHE A 197 14.31 3.61 -28.18
N GLY A 198 13.01 3.74 -28.43
CA GLY A 198 12.45 4.55 -29.51
C GLY A 198 12.82 6.03 -29.38
N VAL A 199 12.67 6.61 -28.18
CA VAL A 199 13.11 8.00 -27.92
C VAL A 199 14.60 8.14 -28.18
N ALA A 200 15.44 7.22 -27.68
CA ALA A 200 16.90 7.27 -27.89
C ALA A 200 17.28 7.20 -29.38
N LYS A 201 16.66 6.27 -30.14
CA LYS A 201 16.94 6.06 -31.55
C LYS A 201 16.54 7.27 -32.45
N TYR A 202 15.40 7.87 -32.16
CA TYR A 202 14.83 8.94 -32.96
C TYR A 202 15.11 10.35 -32.44
N SER A 203 15.78 10.50 -31.28
CA SER A 203 16.27 11.78 -30.80
C SER A 203 17.38 12.33 -31.72
N ARG A 204 17.35 13.66 -31.94
CA ARG A 204 18.34 14.30 -32.83
C ARG A 204 19.76 14.25 -32.27
N THR A 205 19.90 14.33 -30.97
CA THR A 205 21.18 14.28 -30.25
C THR A 205 21.03 13.52 -28.94
N LYS A 206 22.14 12.98 -28.41
CA LYS A 206 22.18 12.36 -27.09
C LYS A 206 21.66 13.31 -26.00
N ASN A 207 22.00 14.59 -26.10
CA ASN A 207 21.58 15.62 -25.17
C ASN A 207 20.05 15.86 -25.21
N SER A 208 19.45 15.82 -26.41
CA SER A 208 18.00 15.93 -26.57
C SER A 208 17.26 14.76 -25.91
N PHE A 209 17.79 13.55 -26.02
CA PHE A 209 17.27 12.37 -25.34
C PHE A 209 17.23 12.55 -23.82
N VAL A 210 18.37 12.95 -23.22
CA VAL A 210 18.47 13.17 -21.77
C VAL A 210 17.47 14.24 -21.31
N GLY A 211 17.28 15.30 -22.08
CA GLY A 211 16.31 16.34 -21.75
C GLY A 211 14.86 15.83 -21.78
N VAL A 212 14.50 15.07 -22.81
CA VAL A 212 13.13 14.50 -22.94
C VAL A 212 12.83 13.54 -21.78
N ILE A 213 13.70 12.56 -21.55
CA ILE A 213 13.53 11.60 -20.45
C ILE A 213 13.53 12.31 -19.08
N GLY A 214 14.37 13.33 -18.91
CA GLY A 214 14.38 14.12 -17.67
C GLY A 214 13.04 14.81 -17.41
N TRP A 215 12.42 15.40 -18.41
CA TRP A 215 11.09 16.00 -18.28
C TRP A 215 10.01 14.96 -18.01
N GLU A 216 10.02 13.83 -18.69
CA GLU A 216 9.05 12.74 -18.51
C GLU A 216 9.08 12.21 -17.07
N PHE A 217 10.29 11.95 -16.55
CA PHE A 217 10.45 11.46 -15.18
C PHE A 217 10.02 12.51 -14.14
N THR A 218 10.33 13.79 -14.39
CA THR A 218 9.89 14.90 -13.52
C THR A 218 8.37 14.98 -13.46
N VAL A 219 7.69 14.96 -14.61
CA VAL A 219 6.22 15.03 -14.68
C VAL A 219 5.58 13.85 -13.96
N ILE A 220 6.04 12.63 -14.22
CA ILE A 220 5.50 11.44 -13.55
C ILE A 220 5.82 11.45 -12.05
N GLY A 221 7.02 11.88 -11.66
CA GLY A 221 7.37 12.05 -10.26
C GLY A 221 6.41 12.99 -9.52
N ILE A 222 6.07 14.13 -10.12
CA ILE A 222 5.09 15.09 -9.58
C ILE A 222 3.70 14.45 -9.50
N LEU A 223 3.25 13.73 -10.53
CA LEU A 223 1.94 13.07 -10.54
C LEU A 223 1.83 12.00 -9.44
N LEU A 224 2.86 11.19 -9.25
CA LEU A 224 2.87 10.18 -8.18
C LEU A 224 2.84 10.82 -6.78
N LEU A 225 3.56 11.93 -6.58
CA LEU A 225 3.49 12.70 -5.34
C LEU A 225 2.09 13.32 -5.15
N ALA A 226 1.46 13.82 -6.20
CA ALA A 226 0.09 14.33 -6.14
C ALA A 226 -0.91 13.22 -5.75
N ILE A 227 -0.76 12.00 -6.29
CA ILE A 227 -1.54 10.83 -5.89
C ILE A 227 -1.31 10.50 -4.42
N PHE A 228 -0.07 10.51 -3.94
CA PHE A 228 0.23 10.27 -2.54
C PHE A 228 -0.43 11.29 -1.63
N PHE A 229 -0.18 12.59 -1.84
CA PHE A 229 -0.74 13.64 -0.98
C PHE A 229 -2.26 13.77 -1.10
N GLY A 230 -2.80 13.69 -2.33
CA GLY A 230 -4.24 13.72 -2.56
C GLY A 230 -4.95 12.51 -1.97
N GLY A 231 -4.40 11.32 -2.12
CA GLY A 231 -4.95 10.09 -1.57
C GLY A 231 -4.89 10.05 -0.03
N THR A 232 -3.81 10.54 0.58
CA THR A 232 -3.72 10.65 2.05
C THR A 232 -4.71 11.70 2.60
N ALA A 233 -4.85 12.85 1.96
CA ALA A 233 -5.83 13.85 2.35
C ALA A 233 -7.28 13.32 2.20
N ALA A 234 -7.58 12.63 1.09
CA ALA A 234 -8.88 12.01 0.87
C ALA A 234 -9.18 10.93 1.91
N SER A 235 -8.19 10.10 2.29
CA SER A 235 -8.36 9.08 3.32
C SER A 235 -8.63 9.68 4.70
N GLN A 236 -7.99 10.78 5.06
CA GLN A 236 -8.26 11.52 6.30
C GLN A 236 -9.67 12.10 6.31
N SER A 237 -10.11 12.70 5.20
CA SER A 237 -11.47 13.23 5.07
C SER A 237 -12.53 12.13 5.14
N ALA A 238 -12.30 10.99 4.49
CA ALA A 238 -13.19 9.83 4.57
C ALA A 238 -13.24 9.24 5.99
N ALA A 239 -12.08 9.16 6.66
CA ALA A 239 -11.97 8.69 8.03
C ALA A 239 -12.73 9.61 9.01
N SER A 240 -12.58 10.93 8.87
CA SER A 240 -13.27 11.89 9.75
C SER A 240 -14.79 11.91 9.56
N ALA A 241 -15.30 11.44 8.43
CA ALA A 241 -16.72 11.25 8.19
C ALA A 241 -17.28 9.95 8.80
N ALA A 242 -16.41 9.03 9.23
CA ALA A 242 -16.83 7.79 9.88
C ALA A 242 -17.14 8.05 11.36
N ASN A 243 -18.26 7.49 11.83
CA ASN A 243 -18.65 7.58 13.24
C ASN A 243 -17.97 6.51 14.13
N ASP A 244 -17.07 5.71 13.57
CA ASP A 244 -16.37 4.64 14.26
C ASP A 244 -14.91 5.04 14.52
N PRO A 245 -14.47 5.14 15.81
CA PRO A 245 -13.10 5.54 16.15
C PRO A 245 -12.03 4.63 15.53
N LEU A 246 -12.30 3.32 15.40
CA LEU A 246 -11.38 2.39 14.78
C LEU A 246 -11.21 2.68 13.27
N VAL A 247 -12.30 2.95 12.58
CA VAL A 247 -12.27 3.31 11.14
C VAL A 247 -11.53 4.63 10.96
N THR A 248 -11.81 5.61 11.83
CA THR A 248 -11.16 6.94 11.80
C THR A 248 -9.65 6.85 11.93
N SER A 249 -9.14 5.96 12.79
CA SER A 249 -7.69 5.78 12.98
C SER A 249 -7.07 4.82 11.98
N ALA A 250 -7.74 3.75 11.57
CA ALA A 250 -7.17 2.71 10.70
C ALA A 250 -7.10 3.13 9.22
N VAL A 251 -8.11 3.80 8.70
CA VAL A 251 -8.17 4.18 7.27
C VAL A 251 -6.97 5.03 6.82
N PRO A 252 -6.54 6.08 7.55
CA PRO A 252 -5.35 6.84 7.17
C PRO A 252 -4.06 6.02 7.22
N VAL A 253 -3.91 5.11 8.18
CA VAL A 253 -2.73 4.24 8.32
C VAL A 253 -2.63 3.28 7.14
N VAL A 254 -3.74 2.63 6.79
CA VAL A 254 -3.83 1.76 5.60
C VAL A 254 -3.49 2.54 4.34
N ALA A 255 -4.14 3.69 4.13
CA ALA A 255 -3.91 4.53 2.97
C ALA A 255 -2.44 4.99 2.86
N GLN A 256 -1.83 5.45 3.95
CA GLN A 256 -0.42 5.86 3.98
C GLN A 256 0.52 4.70 3.64
N THR A 257 0.23 3.50 4.13
CA THR A 257 1.05 2.31 3.84
C THR A 257 0.97 1.94 2.36
N PHE A 258 -0.24 1.89 1.78
CA PHE A 258 -0.43 1.61 0.36
C PHE A 258 0.14 2.69 -0.55
N LEU A 259 -0.09 3.96 -0.21
CA LEU A 259 0.35 5.10 -1.01
C LEU A 259 1.84 5.41 -0.82
N GLY A 260 2.48 4.88 0.22
CA GLY A 260 3.90 5.10 0.52
C GLY A 260 4.84 4.75 -0.64
N MET A 261 4.51 3.74 -1.44
CA MET A 261 5.24 3.37 -2.65
C MET A 261 5.22 4.49 -3.70
N PHE A 262 4.08 5.20 -3.84
CA PHE A 262 3.99 6.34 -4.78
C PHE A 262 4.84 7.52 -4.31
N ARG A 263 4.95 7.74 -3.00
CA ARG A 263 5.86 8.75 -2.45
C ARG A 263 7.30 8.43 -2.78
N LEU A 264 7.75 7.19 -2.51
CA LEU A 264 9.13 6.78 -2.78
C LEU A 264 9.46 6.85 -4.26
N SER A 265 8.63 6.24 -5.11
CA SER A 265 8.80 6.25 -6.57
C SER A 265 8.74 7.66 -7.14
N GLY A 266 7.81 8.49 -6.65
CA GLY A 266 7.66 9.88 -7.07
C GLY A 266 8.89 10.72 -6.76
N VAL A 267 9.46 10.61 -5.56
CA VAL A 267 10.70 11.31 -5.18
C VAL A 267 11.88 10.84 -6.02
N LEU A 268 12.05 9.54 -6.22
CA LEU A 268 13.15 9.00 -7.03
C LEU A 268 13.07 9.47 -8.47
N LEU A 269 11.89 9.38 -9.10
CA LEU A 269 11.70 9.84 -10.48
C LEU A 269 11.92 11.35 -10.60
N LEU A 270 11.47 12.14 -9.63
CA LEU A 270 11.68 13.57 -9.61
C LEU A 270 13.16 13.93 -9.52
N ILE A 271 13.93 13.28 -8.66
CA ILE A 271 15.38 13.49 -8.53
C ILE A 271 16.08 13.13 -9.85
N VAL A 272 15.83 11.94 -10.39
CA VAL A 272 16.45 11.49 -11.65
C VAL A 272 16.05 12.41 -12.81
N GLY A 273 14.79 12.82 -12.87
CA GLY A 273 14.28 13.74 -13.87
C GLY A 273 14.96 15.11 -13.81
N LEU A 274 15.09 15.70 -12.64
CA LEU A 274 15.78 16.98 -12.42
C LEU A 274 17.27 16.90 -12.79
N ILE A 275 17.96 15.82 -12.43
CA ILE A 275 19.35 15.58 -12.86
C ILE A 275 19.43 15.57 -14.39
N GLY A 276 18.51 14.88 -15.07
CA GLY A 276 18.42 14.84 -16.52
C GLY A 276 18.25 16.24 -17.14
N ILE A 277 17.32 17.03 -16.60
CA ILE A 277 17.06 18.40 -17.08
C ILE A 277 18.29 19.31 -16.87
N VAL A 278 18.91 19.25 -15.69
CA VAL A 278 20.12 20.06 -15.39
C VAL A 278 21.28 19.68 -16.31
N THR A 279 21.50 18.38 -16.53
CA THR A 279 22.53 17.89 -17.44
C THR A 279 22.29 18.39 -18.86
N TRP A 280 21.08 18.27 -19.37
CA TRP A 280 20.69 18.78 -20.66
C TRP A 280 20.90 20.29 -20.78
N ALA A 281 20.49 21.07 -19.77
CA ALA A 281 20.63 22.53 -19.80
C ALA A 281 22.11 22.98 -19.79
N ARG A 282 22.99 22.28 -19.05
CA ARG A 282 24.43 22.58 -19.03
C ARG A 282 25.11 22.28 -20.37
N THR A 283 24.78 21.13 -20.98
CA THR A 283 25.39 20.74 -22.26
C THR A 283 24.91 21.58 -23.46
N ARG A 284 23.76 22.25 -23.33
CA ARG A 284 23.26 23.20 -24.33
C ARG A 284 24.03 24.53 -24.37
N LYS A 285 24.61 24.93 -23.22
CA LYS A 285 25.32 26.19 -23.05
C LYS A 285 26.82 26.08 -23.31
N ALA A 286 27.37 24.87 -23.49
CA ALA A 286 28.78 24.72 -23.85
C ALA A 286 28.98 25.22 -25.28
N PRO A 287 29.82 26.23 -25.53
CA PRO A 287 30.15 26.68 -26.89
C PRO A 287 30.80 25.50 -27.63
N GLN A 288 30.34 25.27 -28.86
CA GLN A 288 30.99 24.33 -29.78
C GLN A 288 32.31 24.90 -30.27
#